data_c7eb87668c76a5dd5aa323f51136b1a3
#
_entry.id   c7eb87668c76a5dd5aa323f51136b1a3
#
_cell.length_a   1.000
_cell.length_b   1.000
_cell.length_c   1.000
_cell.angle_alpha   90.00
_cell.angle_beta   90.00
_cell.angle_gamma   90.00
#
_symmetry.space_group_name_H-M   'P 1'
#
loop_
_entity.id
_entity.type
_entity.pdbx_description
1 polymer ?
#
loop_
_entity_poly.entity_id
_entity_poly.type
_entity_poly.pdbx_seq_one_letter_code
_entity_poly.pdbx_strand_id
1 'polypeptide(L)'
;FAVGGCEKISPYVNKVENPSKGFPKGMIALAGMVVICAILGTLAMSRMFDPAVINASEESFNNYAANGSYWAFQKLGQYYHVGDTFLIIYALCNVVSQFAVLVLSIDAPLRMLLENENTQQFIPSALKKTNQYGVHSNGIKMVVVLSGAIILVQSFVPGAAAVLRQLTKLNSVCMPMRYLWVFVAYIALRGAIDRIPAEYRFVKNQA
;
A
#
# COMPACT_ATOMS: atom_id res chain seq x y z
N PHE A 1 -6.72 -0.36 5.52
CA PHE A 1 -5.52 -0.85 4.80
C PHE A 1 -5.85 -1.48 3.44
N ALA A 2 -6.86 -2.34 3.35
CA ALA A 2 -7.16 -3.11 2.12
C ALA A 2 -7.52 -2.25 0.90
N VAL A 3 -8.04 -1.05 1.12
CA VAL A 3 -8.51 -0.13 0.04
C VAL A 3 -7.60 1.09 -0.13
N GLY A 4 -6.63 1.27 0.77
CA GLY A 4 -5.67 2.37 0.73
C GLY A 4 -4.44 2.06 -0.11
N GLY A 5 -3.71 3.10 -0.53
CA GLY A 5 -2.44 2.97 -1.22
C GLY A 5 -2.44 3.41 -2.68
N CYS A 6 -3.60 3.77 -3.21
CA CYS A 6 -3.70 4.32 -4.58
C CYS A 6 -2.87 5.59 -4.76
N GLU A 7 -2.68 6.35 -3.69
CA GLU A 7 -1.84 7.55 -3.68
C GLU A 7 -0.36 7.27 -3.97
N LYS A 8 0.11 6.05 -3.70
CA LYS A 8 1.50 5.63 -3.99
C LYS A 8 1.81 5.59 -5.49
N ILE A 9 0.78 5.57 -6.33
CA ILE A 9 0.93 5.54 -7.79
C ILE A 9 1.03 6.98 -8.34
N SER A 10 0.62 7.99 -7.58
CA SER A 10 0.60 9.38 -8.03
C SER A 10 1.95 9.91 -8.58
N PRO A 11 3.14 9.57 -8.03
CA PRO A 11 4.42 10.00 -8.60
C PRO A 11 4.71 9.46 -10.00
N TYR A 12 3.99 8.45 -10.43
CA TYR A 12 4.19 7.82 -11.75
C TYR A 12 3.23 8.33 -12.82
N VAL A 13 2.34 9.29 -12.48
CA VAL A 13 1.34 9.82 -13.42
C VAL A 13 1.97 10.38 -14.70
N ASN A 14 3.11 11.05 -14.57
CA ASN A 14 3.83 11.62 -15.70
C ASN A 14 4.56 10.59 -16.59
N LYS A 15 4.61 9.34 -16.17
CA LYS A 15 5.21 8.24 -16.93
C LYS A 15 4.18 7.42 -17.73
N VAL A 16 2.90 7.76 -17.58
CA VAL A 16 1.80 7.11 -18.30
C VAL A 16 1.58 7.81 -19.62
N GLU A 17 1.46 7.06 -20.69
CA GLU A 17 1.05 7.56 -21.99
C GLU A 17 -0.39 8.09 -21.90
N ASN A 18 -0.62 9.36 -22.28
CA ASN A 18 -1.90 10.06 -22.10
C ASN A 18 -2.43 10.06 -20.64
N PRO A 19 -1.75 10.73 -19.69
CA PRO A 19 -2.09 10.70 -18.27
C PRO A 19 -3.55 11.09 -17.97
N SER A 20 -4.08 12.08 -18.70
CA SER A 20 -5.46 12.58 -18.51
C SER A 20 -6.55 11.56 -18.81
N LYS A 21 -6.28 10.56 -19.64
CA LYS A 21 -7.24 9.51 -20.00
C LYS A 21 -6.89 8.14 -19.40
N GLY A 22 -5.62 7.77 -19.46
CA GLY A 22 -5.14 6.44 -19.03
C GLY A 22 -5.17 6.28 -17.52
N PHE A 23 -4.65 7.26 -16.79
CA PHE A 23 -4.55 7.20 -15.33
C PHE A 23 -5.92 7.10 -14.64
N PRO A 24 -6.94 7.94 -14.93
CA PRO A 24 -8.25 7.82 -14.32
C PRO A 24 -8.95 6.49 -14.60
N LYS A 25 -8.83 5.98 -15.84
CA LYS A 25 -9.42 4.66 -16.18
C LYS A 25 -8.76 3.54 -15.38
N GLY A 26 -7.44 3.56 -15.25
CA GLY A 26 -6.69 2.61 -14.45
C GLY A 26 -7.10 2.65 -12.97
N MET A 27 -7.29 3.84 -12.42
CA MET A 27 -7.73 4.03 -11.03
C MET A 27 -9.14 3.51 -10.78
N ILE A 28 -10.08 3.77 -11.70
CA ILE A 28 -11.46 3.25 -11.60
C ILE A 28 -11.46 1.71 -11.68
N ALA A 29 -10.72 1.14 -12.64
CA ALA A 29 -10.58 -0.30 -12.76
C ALA A 29 -9.97 -0.94 -11.52
N LEU A 30 -8.91 -0.33 -10.96
CA LEU A 30 -8.29 -0.76 -9.71
C LEU A 30 -9.29 -0.72 -8.55
N ALA A 31 -10.00 0.39 -8.38
CA ALA A 31 -11.00 0.53 -7.31
C ALA A 31 -12.10 -0.53 -7.43
N GLY A 32 -12.64 -0.76 -8.64
CA GLY A 32 -13.62 -1.81 -8.89
C GLY A 32 -13.10 -3.21 -8.57
N MET A 33 -11.89 -3.53 -9.01
CA MET A 33 -11.24 -4.80 -8.73
C MET A 33 -11.03 -5.02 -7.22
N VAL A 34 -10.55 -4.00 -6.50
CA VAL A 34 -10.34 -4.09 -5.04
C VAL A 34 -11.66 -4.33 -4.31
N VAL A 35 -12.73 -3.62 -4.67
CA VAL A 35 -14.06 -3.81 -4.06
C VAL A 35 -14.58 -5.22 -4.31
N ILE A 36 -14.52 -5.71 -5.54
CA ILE A 36 -14.97 -7.06 -5.90
C ILE A 36 -14.17 -8.11 -5.12
N CYS A 37 -12.84 -8.01 -5.14
CA CYS A 37 -11.97 -8.94 -4.42
C CYS A 37 -12.21 -8.90 -2.89
N ALA A 38 -12.44 -7.72 -2.32
CA ALA A 38 -12.75 -7.58 -0.90
C ALA A 38 -14.07 -8.26 -0.53
N ILE A 39 -15.12 -8.04 -1.32
CA ILE A 39 -16.44 -8.67 -1.08
C ILE A 39 -16.34 -10.18 -1.22
N LEU A 40 -15.80 -10.67 -2.34
CA LEU A 40 -15.68 -12.12 -2.59
C LEU A 40 -14.77 -12.79 -1.57
N GLY A 41 -13.64 -12.17 -1.23
CA GLY A 41 -12.71 -12.68 -0.22
C GLY A 41 -13.35 -12.76 1.16
N THR A 42 -14.07 -11.72 1.58
CA THR A 42 -14.77 -11.72 2.88
C THR A 42 -15.87 -12.78 2.94
N LEU A 43 -16.66 -12.92 1.86
CA LEU A 43 -17.68 -13.96 1.78
C LEU A 43 -17.08 -15.37 1.82
N ALA A 44 -16.00 -15.62 1.09
CA ALA A 44 -15.31 -16.89 1.12
C ALA A 44 -14.77 -17.22 2.52
N MET A 45 -14.09 -16.27 3.16
CA MET A 45 -13.55 -16.45 4.51
C MET A 45 -14.65 -16.70 5.54
N SER A 46 -15.78 -15.98 5.45
CA SER A 46 -16.92 -16.17 6.37
C SER A 46 -17.57 -17.56 6.28
N ARG A 47 -17.44 -18.22 5.13
CA ARG A 47 -17.92 -19.61 4.95
C ARG A 47 -16.94 -20.66 5.42
N MET A 48 -15.66 -20.33 5.48
CA MET A 48 -14.59 -21.27 5.83
C MET A 48 -14.29 -21.30 7.33
N PHE A 49 -14.57 -20.21 8.04
CA PHE A 49 -14.20 -20.06 9.45
C PHE A 49 -15.40 -19.62 10.28
N ASP A 50 -15.52 -20.23 11.48
CA ASP A 50 -16.54 -19.88 12.45
C ASP A 50 -16.14 -18.58 13.19
N PRO A 51 -16.95 -17.51 13.13
CA PRO A 51 -16.68 -16.27 13.84
C PRO A 51 -16.56 -16.44 15.37
N ALA A 52 -17.26 -17.41 15.95
CA ALA A 52 -17.19 -17.67 17.38
C ALA A 52 -15.80 -18.15 17.81
N VAL A 53 -15.16 -18.98 17.00
CA VAL A 53 -13.79 -19.46 17.25
C VAL A 53 -12.76 -18.36 17.07
N ILE A 54 -12.93 -17.53 16.06
CA ILE A 54 -12.01 -16.40 15.78
C ILE A 54 -12.05 -15.38 16.91
N ASN A 55 -13.24 -15.05 17.42
CA ASN A 55 -13.43 -14.02 18.43
C ASN A 55 -13.35 -14.56 19.87
N ALA A 56 -12.98 -15.83 20.06
CA ALA A 56 -12.90 -16.45 21.39
C ALA A 56 -11.84 -15.79 22.29
N SER A 57 -10.75 -15.26 21.70
CA SER A 57 -9.69 -14.54 22.40
C SER A 57 -8.98 -13.55 21.46
N GLU A 58 -8.29 -12.56 22.06
CA GLU A 58 -7.45 -11.64 21.29
C GLU A 58 -6.32 -12.38 20.55
N GLU A 59 -5.79 -13.42 21.14
CA GLU A 59 -4.77 -14.25 20.53
C GLU A 59 -5.32 -15.02 19.32
N SER A 60 -6.51 -15.61 19.41
CA SER A 60 -7.20 -16.29 18.30
C SER A 60 -7.46 -15.34 17.15
N PHE A 61 -7.91 -14.13 17.44
CA PHE A 61 -8.13 -13.10 16.44
C PHE A 61 -6.83 -12.69 15.76
N ASN A 62 -5.74 -12.46 16.51
CA ASN A 62 -4.45 -12.09 15.96
C ASN A 62 -3.85 -13.20 15.09
N ASN A 63 -3.99 -14.46 15.50
CA ASN A 63 -3.56 -15.62 14.72
C ASN A 63 -4.36 -15.74 13.41
N TYR A 64 -5.67 -15.55 13.47
CA TYR A 64 -6.51 -15.54 12.29
C TYR A 64 -6.14 -14.37 11.34
N ALA A 65 -5.93 -13.18 11.87
CA ALA A 65 -5.53 -12.01 11.08
C ALA A 65 -4.18 -12.22 10.37
N ALA A 66 -3.25 -12.95 11.01
CA ALA A 66 -1.94 -13.25 10.43
C ALA A 66 -1.97 -14.42 9.43
N ASN A 67 -2.69 -15.48 9.74
CA ASN A 67 -2.56 -16.78 9.04
C ASN A 67 -3.85 -17.23 8.35
N GLY A 68 -4.97 -16.55 8.52
CA GLY A 68 -6.28 -16.98 8.04
C GLY A 68 -6.32 -17.30 6.55
N SER A 69 -5.64 -16.50 5.74
CA SER A 69 -5.56 -16.76 4.29
C SER A 69 -4.81 -18.05 3.98
N TYR A 70 -3.70 -18.33 4.68
CA TYR A 70 -2.97 -19.59 4.51
C TYR A 70 -3.82 -20.80 4.91
N TRP A 71 -4.54 -20.73 6.02
CA TRP A 71 -5.45 -21.78 6.46
C TRP A 71 -6.62 -21.99 5.50
N ALA A 72 -7.12 -20.91 4.88
CA ALA A 72 -8.17 -21.02 3.88
C ALA A 72 -7.71 -21.82 2.66
N PHE A 73 -6.53 -21.51 2.12
CA PHE A 73 -5.97 -22.25 0.99
C PHE A 73 -5.57 -23.69 1.35
N GLN A 74 -5.14 -23.94 2.58
CA GLN A 74 -4.89 -25.28 3.08
C GLN A 74 -6.19 -26.09 3.15
N LYS A 75 -7.26 -25.55 3.74
CA LYS A 75 -8.58 -26.20 3.77
C LYS A 75 -9.11 -26.48 2.36
N LEU A 76 -8.91 -25.54 1.44
CA LEU A 76 -9.32 -25.70 0.05
C LEU A 76 -8.57 -26.87 -0.62
N GLY A 77 -7.26 -26.99 -0.38
CA GLY A 77 -6.45 -28.10 -0.88
C GLY A 77 -6.91 -29.44 -0.34
N GLN A 78 -7.25 -29.51 0.93
CA GLN A 78 -7.82 -30.70 1.57
C GLN A 78 -9.18 -31.08 0.97
N TYR A 79 -10.06 -30.09 0.75
CA TYR A 79 -11.38 -30.30 0.17
C TYR A 79 -11.32 -30.89 -1.25
N TYR A 80 -10.40 -30.43 -2.08
CA TYR A 80 -10.19 -30.95 -3.44
C TYR A 80 -9.22 -32.14 -3.54
N HIS A 81 -8.74 -32.67 -2.41
CA HIS A 81 -7.79 -33.78 -2.34
C HIS A 81 -6.47 -33.56 -3.10
N VAL A 82 -6.04 -32.29 -3.23
CA VAL A 82 -4.78 -31.91 -3.89
C VAL A 82 -3.65 -31.56 -2.88
N GLY A 83 -3.85 -31.89 -1.62
CA GLY A 83 -2.88 -31.64 -0.56
C GLY A 83 -2.60 -30.14 -0.38
N ASP A 84 -1.32 -29.77 -0.20
CA ASP A 84 -0.90 -28.38 0.06
C ASP A 84 -0.62 -27.56 -1.22
N THR A 85 -1.03 -28.03 -2.39
CA THR A 85 -0.74 -27.36 -3.66
C THR A 85 -1.27 -25.93 -3.69
N PHE A 86 -2.51 -25.70 -3.27
CA PHE A 86 -3.09 -24.36 -3.23
C PHE A 86 -2.40 -23.46 -2.21
N LEU A 87 -1.97 -24.00 -1.07
CA LEU A 87 -1.20 -23.28 -0.06
C LEU A 87 0.15 -22.81 -0.64
N ILE A 88 0.86 -23.67 -1.36
CA ILE A 88 2.16 -23.35 -1.98
C ILE A 88 1.99 -22.26 -3.04
N ILE A 89 1.00 -22.40 -3.93
CA ILE A 89 0.71 -21.39 -4.95
C ILE A 89 0.40 -20.04 -4.30
N TYR A 90 -0.47 -20.04 -3.29
CA TYR A 90 -0.79 -18.81 -2.56
C TYR A 90 0.45 -18.19 -1.90
N ALA A 91 1.28 -18.99 -1.24
CA ALA A 91 2.49 -18.52 -0.59
C ALA A 91 3.46 -17.87 -1.59
N LEU A 92 3.67 -18.50 -2.75
CA LEU A 92 4.51 -17.93 -3.82
C LEU A 92 3.93 -16.59 -4.34
N CYS A 93 2.64 -16.55 -4.64
CA CYS A 93 1.97 -15.32 -5.07
C CYS A 93 2.08 -14.22 -4.01
N ASN A 94 1.93 -14.57 -2.72
CA ASN A 94 2.06 -13.62 -1.62
C ASN A 94 3.48 -13.07 -1.52
N VAL A 95 4.51 -13.91 -1.62
CA VAL A 95 5.92 -13.46 -1.61
C VAL A 95 6.18 -12.47 -2.74
N VAL A 96 5.77 -12.78 -3.97
CA VAL A 96 5.93 -11.88 -5.12
C VAL A 96 5.20 -10.55 -4.88
N SER A 97 3.97 -10.61 -4.35
CA SER A 97 3.18 -9.41 -4.04
C SER A 97 3.83 -8.56 -2.96
N GLN A 98 4.36 -9.17 -1.90
CA GLN A 98 5.07 -8.45 -0.84
C GLN A 98 6.35 -7.78 -1.34
N PHE A 99 7.07 -8.43 -2.26
CA PHE A 99 8.22 -7.83 -2.93
C PHE A 99 7.83 -6.59 -3.74
N ALA A 100 6.75 -6.66 -4.51
CA ALA A 100 6.25 -5.52 -5.28
C ALA A 100 5.84 -4.35 -4.36
N VAL A 101 5.14 -4.65 -3.26
CA VAL A 101 4.75 -3.65 -2.24
C VAL A 101 5.98 -3.02 -1.58
N LEU A 102 7.01 -3.81 -1.28
CA LEU A 102 8.27 -3.31 -0.71
C LEU A 102 8.95 -2.31 -1.65
N VAL A 103 9.11 -2.68 -2.92
CA VAL A 103 9.72 -1.81 -3.93
C VAL A 103 8.96 -0.49 -4.06
N LEU A 104 7.63 -0.53 -4.20
CA LEU A 104 6.79 0.68 -4.27
C LEU A 104 6.85 1.51 -2.98
N SER A 105 6.92 0.87 -1.83
CA SER A 105 6.97 1.56 -0.54
C SER A 105 8.29 2.29 -0.30
N ILE A 106 9.35 1.89 -0.97
CA ILE A 106 10.65 2.57 -0.93
C ILE A 106 10.74 3.63 -2.02
N ASP A 107 10.39 3.30 -3.27
CA ASP A 107 10.59 4.18 -4.42
C ASP A 107 9.61 5.37 -4.44
N ALA A 108 8.32 5.14 -4.17
CA ALA A 108 7.32 6.20 -4.28
C ALA A 108 7.54 7.38 -3.31
N PRO A 109 7.81 7.20 -1.99
CA PRO A 109 8.12 8.30 -1.09
C PRO A 109 9.44 9.02 -1.46
N LEU A 110 10.44 8.28 -1.94
CA LEU A 110 11.70 8.86 -2.38
C LEU A 110 11.49 9.77 -3.58
N ARG A 111 10.70 9.35 -4.57
CA ARG A 111 10.36 10.20 -5.72
C ARG A 111 9.61 11.45 -5.29
N MET A 112 8.61 11.31 -4.43
CA MET A 112 7.86 12.46 -3.90
C MET A 112 8.78 13.47 -3.21
N LEU A 113 9.80 13.00 -2.50
CA LEU A 113 10.74 13.85 -1.77
C LEU A 113 11.80 14.45 -2.70
N LEU A 114 12.38 13.64 -3.59
CA LEU A 114 13.55 14.00 -4.38
C LEU A 114 13.20 14.72 -5.70
N GLU A 115 12.00 14.50 -6.24
CA GLU A 115 11.55 15.13 -7.49
C GLU A 115 10.76 16.44 -7.25
N ASN A 116 10.41 16.78 -6.00
CA ASN A 116 9.71 18.00 -5.67
C ASN A 116 10.70 19.20 -5.61
N GLU A 117 10.51 20.21 -6.46
CA GLU A 117 11.38 21.39 -6.57
C GLU A 117 11.55 22.14 -5.25
N ASN A 118 10.49 22.24 -4.44
CA ASN A 118 10.52 22.93 -3.15
C ASN A 118 11.38 22.24 -2.10
N THR A 119 11.50 20.94 -2.15
CA THR A 119 12.28 20.14 -1.18
C THR A 119 13.70 19.86 -1.66
N GLN A 120 13.94 19.93 -2.96
CA GLN A 120 15.25 19.64 -3.54
C GLN A 120 16.39 20.53 -2.98
N GLN A 121 16.12 21.79 -2.64
CA GLN A 121 17.14 22.69 -2.09
C GLN A 121 17.70 22.22 -0.73
N PHE A 122 16.94 21.45 0.05
CA PHE A 122 17.34 20.96 1.37
C PHE A 122 18.01 19.59 1.32
N ILE A 123 18.02 18.93 0.16
CA ILE A 123 18.49 17.55 0.03
C ILE A 123 19.92 17.52 -0.51
N PRO A 124 20.84 16.76 0.10
CA PRO A 124 22.20 16.59 -0.39
C PRO A 124 22.24 16.12 -1.85
N SER A 125 23.14 16.70 -2.64
CA SER A 125 23.29 16.40 -4.07
C SER A 125 23.60 14.92 -4.35
N ALA A 126 24.23 14.23 -3.39
CA ALA A 126 24.53 12.81 -3.48
C ALA A 126 23.29 11.92 -3.56
N LEU A 127 22.17 12.33 -2.93
CA LEU A 127 20.91 11.59 -2.94
C LEU A 127 20.07 11.83 -4.20
N LYS A 128 20.30 12.98 -4.86
CA LYS A 128 19.57 13.36 -6.09
C LYS A 128 20.05 12.63 -7.33
N LYS A 129 21.27 12.06 -7.30
CA LYS A 129 21.83 11.35 -8.45
C LYS A 129 20.98 10.14 -8.81
N THR A 130 20.54 10.12 -10.06
CA THR A 130 19.83 8.98 -10.66
C THR A 130 20.80 8.11 -11.45
N ASN A 131 20.49 6.82 -11.54
CA ASN A 131 21.19 5.89 -12.43
C ASN A 131 20.65 6.03 -13.87
N GLN A 132 21.22 5.23 -14.80
CA GLN A 132 20.80 5.19 -16.21
C GLN A 132 19.30 4.86 -16.43
N TYR A 133 18.62 4.31 -15.42
CA TYR A 133 17.19 3.97 -15.44
C TYR A 133 16.32 5.03 -14.76
N GLY A 134 16.86 6.17 -14.38
CA GLY A 134 16.13 7.24 -13.70
C GLY A 134 15.73 6.91 -12.26
N VAL A 135 16.49 6.01 -11.59
CA VAL A 135 16.22 5.58 -10.22
C VAL A 135 17.23 6.22 -9.26
N HIS A 136 16.76 6.74 -8.14
CA HIS A 136 17.58 7.34 -7.08
C HIS A 136 18.30 6.27 -6.22
N SER A 137 19.32 5.63 -6.79
CA SER A 137 20.00 4.49 -6.16
C SER A 137 20.56 4.77 -4.77
N ASN A 138 21.10 5.98 -4.55
CA ASN A 138 21.65 6.35 -3.24
C ASN A 138 20.55 6.59 -2.21
N GLY A 139 19.40 7.12 -2.61
CA GLY A 139 18.22 7.25 -1.76
C GLY A 139 17.70 5.89 -1.32
N ILE A 140 17.59 4.94 -2.25
CA ILE A 140 17.18 3.56 -1.93
C ILE A 140 18.16 2.91 -0.96
N LYS A 141 19.47 3.00 -1.21
CA LYS A 141 20.49 2.46 -0.29
C LYS A 141 20.34 3.04 1.12
N MET A 142 20.13 4.35 1.23
CA MET A 142 19.90 5.00 2.53
C MET A 142 18.69 4.44 3.26
N VAL A 143 17.55 4.28 2.57
CA VAL A 143 16.33 3.73 3.17
C VAL A 143 16.53 2.28 3.58
N VAL A 144 17.18 1.46 2.74
CA VAL A 144 17.46 0.04 3.06
C VAL A 144 18.37 -0.09 4.27
N VAL A 145 19.44 0.71 4.34
CA VAL A 145 20.37 0.70 5.49
C VAL A 145 19.64 1.15 6.76
N LEU A 146 18.86 2.22 6.69
CA LEU A 146 18.11 2.73 7.84
C LEU A 146 17.07 1.72 8.34
N SER A 147 16.31 1.13 7.41
CA SER A 147 15.32 0.08 7.74
C SER A 147 15.99 -1.17 8.32
N GLY A 148 17.12 -1.58 7.74
CA GLY A 148 17.92 -2.69 8.25
C GLY A 148 18.45 -2.43 9.66
N ALA A 149 18.94 -1.23 9.92
CA ALA A 149 19.36 -0.83 11.26
C ALA A 149 18.22 -0.89 12.28
N ILE A 150 17.02 -0.42 11.92
CA ILE A 150 15.83 -0.51 12.78
C ILE A 150 15.47 -1.96 13.09
N ILE A 151 15.51 -2.84 12.07
CA ILE A 151 15.23 -4.28 12.25
C ILE A 151 16.28 -4.92 13.19
N LEU A 152 17.56 -4.58 13.04
CA LEU A 152 18.60 -5.06 13.93
C LEU A 152 18.39 -4.59 15.37
N VAL A 153 18.10 -3.31 15.58
CA VAL A 153 17.77 -2.77 16.90
C VAL A 153 16.59 -3.50 17.52
N GLN A 154 15.56 -3.79 16.72
CA GLN A 154 14.40 -4.55 17.18
C GLN A 154 14.76 -5.96 17.66
N SER A 155 15.75 -6.60 17.02
CA SER A 155 16.17 -7.96 17.37
C SER A 155 17.00 -8.01 18.65
N PHE A 156 17.75 -6.96 18.95
CA PHE A 156 18.68 -6.94 20.11
C PHE A 156 18.14 -6.22 21.33
N VAL A 157 17.20 -5.28 21.17
CA VAL A 157 16.68 -4.48 22.30
C VAL A 157 15.36 -5.06 22.79
N PRO A 158 15.31 -5.58 24.04
CA PRO A 158 14.07 -6.03 24.65
C PRO A 158 13.03 -4.90 24.68
N GLY A 159 11.80 -5.19 24.23
CA GLY A 159 10.72 -4.20 24.19
C GLY A 159 10.66 -3.35 22.91
N ALA A 160 11.68 -3.30 22.07
CA ALA A 160 11.64 -2.55 20.80
C ALA A 160 10.52 -3.03 19.87
N ALA A 161 10.21 -4.32 19.88
CA ALA A 161 9.07 -4.87 19.14
C ALA A 161 7.72 -4.30 19.59
N ALA A 162 7.55 -4.04 20.89
CA ALA A 162 6.33 -3.42 21.42
C ALA A 162 6.20 -1.96 20.93
N VAL A 163 7.30 -1.21 20.93
CA VAL A 163 7.31 0.17 20.39
C VAL A 163 6.95 0.20 18.92
N LEU A 164 7.50 -0.69 18.11
CA LEU A 164 7.18 -0.77 16.69
C LEU A 164 5.71 -1.17 16.44
N ARG A 165 5.13 -2.07 17.24
CA ARG A 165 3.70 -2.36 17.20
C ARG A 165 2.85 -1.13 17.51
N GLN A 166 3.23 -0.35 18.52
CA GLN A 166 2.58 0.92 18.85
C GLN A 166 2.65 1.92 17.69
N LEU A 167 3.84 2.08 17.09
CA LEU A 167 4.02 2.94 15.92
C LEU A 167 3.19 2.49 14.71
N THR A 168 3.06 1.18 14.50
CA THR A 168 2.20 0.63 13.44
C THR A 168 0.72 0.91 13.71
N LYS A 169 0.27 0.76 14.96
CA LYS A 169 -1.10 1.13 15.37
C LYS A 169 -1.34 2.63 15.15
N LEU A 170 -0.40 3.49 15.57
CA LEU A 170 -0.50 4.93 15.37
C LEU A 170 -0.55 5.30 13.89
N ASN A 171 0.28 4.69 13.05
CA ASN A 171 0.25 4.88 11.61
C ASN A 171 -1.12 4.51 11.00
N SER A 172 -1.76 3.46 11.51
CA SER A 172 -3.09 3.04 11.08
C SER A 172 -4.18 4.07 11.40
N VAL A 173 -4.03 4.81 12.51
CA VAL A 173 -4.92 5.92 12.88
C VAL A 173 -4.61 7.17 12.04
N CYS A 174 -3.34 7.46 11.79
CA CYS A 174 -2.93 8.62 10.99
C CYS A 174 -3.30 8.49 9.50
N MET A 175 -3.44 7.26 9.00
CA MET A 175 -3.75 7.00 7.59
C MET A 175 -5.09 7.63 7.14
N PRO A 176 -6.23 7.45 7.84
CA PRO A 176 -7.47 8.15 7.50
C PRO A 176 -7.35 9.67 7.56
N MET A 177 -6.57 10.21 8.50
CA MET A 177 -6.38 11.66 8.60
C MET A 177 -5.68 12.25 7.38
N ARG A 178 -4.76 11.51 6.75
CA ARG A 178 -4.14 11.93 5.47
C ARG A 178 -5.17 12.04 4.35
N TYR A 179 -6.15 11.15 4.30
CA TYR A 179 -7.22 11.23 3.31
C TYR A 179 -8.13 12.44 3.51
N LEU A 180 -8.35 12.88 4.74
CA LEU A 180 -9.09 14.14 4.99
C LEU A 180 -8.40 15.32 4.30
N TRP A 181 -7.08 15.42 4.39
CA TRP A 181 -6.32 16.46 3.69
C TRP A 181 -6.42 16.36 2.18
N VAL A 182 -6.48 15.15 1.63
CA VAL A 182 -6.70 14.96 0.17
C VAL A 182 -8.09 15.48 -0.23
N PHE A 183 -9.13 15.23 0.57
CA PHE A 183 -10.47 15.78 0.31
C PHE A 183 -10.50 17.30 0.42
N VAL A 184 -9.84 17.88 1.43
CA VAL A 184 -9.72 19.34 1.57
C VAL A 184 -9.01 19.94 0.38
N ALA A 185 -7.89 19.36 -0.05
CA ALA A 185 -7.17 19.78 -1.23
C ALA A 185 -8.03 19.69 -2.51
N TYR A 186 -8.80 18.60 -2.65
CA TYR A 186 -9.71 18.44 -3.78
C TYR A 186 -10.79 19.53 -3.81
N ILE A 187 -11.41 19.84 -2.66
CA ILE A 187 -12.40 20.90 -2.55
C ILE A 187 -11.79 22.26 -2.89
N ALA A 188 -10.59 22.56 -2.36
CA ALA A 188 -9.88 23.79 -2.64
C ALA A 188 -9.53 23.94 -4.14
N LEU A 189 -9.05 22.87 -4.76
CA LEU A 189 -8.76 22.86 -6.21
C LEU A 189 -10.01 23.03 -7.06
N ARG A 190 -11.15 22.47 -6.63
CA ARG A 190 -12.42 22.69 -7.32
C ARG A 190 -12.90 24.15 -7.21
N GLY A 191 -12.69 24.80 -6.08
CA GLY A 191 -12.97 26.22 -5.92
C GLY A 191 -12.05 27.14 -6.73
N ALA A 192 -10.86 26.68 -7.10
CA ALA A 192 -9.88 27.42 -7.88
C ALA A 192 -9.82 27.01 -9.38
N ILE A 193 -10.88 26.40 -9.90
CA ILE A 193 -10.89 25.74 -11.22
C ILE A 193 -10.62 26.71 -12.38
N ASP A 194 -10.96 27.99 -12.21
CA ASP A 194 -10.72 29.05 -13.21
C ASP A 194 -9.24 29.45 -13.29
N ARG A 195 -8.48 29.23 -12.20
CA ARG A 195 -7.05 29.51 -12.13
C ARG A 195 -6.18 28.29 -12.46
N ILE A 196 -6.70 27.09 -12.16
CA ILE A 196 -5.98 25.82 -12.35
C ILE A 196 -6.88 24.88 -13.16
N PRO A 197 -6.83 24.94 -14.50
CA PRO A 197 -7.69 24.12 -15.34
C PRO A 197 -7.30 22.64 -15.20
N ALA A 198 -8.30 21.80 -14.88
CA ALA A 198 -8.11 20.35 -14.79
C ALA A 198 -8.40 19.72 -16.16
N GLU A 199 -7.45 18.95 -16.68
CA GLU A 199 -7.61 18.18 -17.94
C GLU A 199 -8.65 17.06 -17.82
N TYR A 200 -8.78 16.49 -16.62
CA TYR A 200 -9.76 15.44 -16.33
C TYR A 200 -10.71 15.87 -15.23
N ARG A 201 -12.02 15.71 -15.46
CA ARG A 201 -13.08 15.94 -14.49
C ARG A 201 -13.94 14.70 -14.37
N PHE A 202 -14.03 14.14 -13.15
CA PHE A 202 -14.88 12.98 -12.89
C PHE A 202 -16.37 13.32 -13.04
N VAL A 203 -16.78 14.49 -12.57
CA VAL A 203 -18.13 15.04 -12.73
C VAL A 203 -18.05 16.23 -13.67
N LYS A 204 -18.67 16.13 -14.84
CA LYS A 204 -18.62 17.15 -15.89
C LYS A 204 -19.57 18.34 -15.64
N ASN A 205 -20.69 18.09 -14.97
CA ASN A 205 -21.67 19.13 -14.70
C ASN A 205 -21.41 19.77 -13.33
N GLN A 206 -21.14 21.05 -13.36
CA GLN A 206 -21.46 21.94 -12.24
C GLN A 206 -22.76 22.62 -12.59
N ALA A 207 -23.78 22.36 -11.80
CA ALA A 207 -24.89 23.30 -11.69
C ALA A 207 -24.40 24.47 -10.86
#